data_ebed8da201ca5b04caaac0fcf477dd27
#
_entry.id   ebed8da201ca5b04caaac0fcf477dd27
#
_cell.length_a   1.000
_cell.length_b   1.000
_cell.length_c   1.000
_cell.angle_alpha   90.00
_cell.angle_beta   90.00
_cell.angle_gamma   90.00
#
_symmetry.space_group_name_H-M   'P 1'
#
loop_
_entity.id
_entity.type
_entity.pdbx_description
1 polymer ?
#
loop_
_entity_poly.entity_id
_entity_poly.type
_entity_poly.pdbx_seq_one_letter_code
_entity_poly.pdbx_strand_id
1 'polypeptide(L)'
;MFRLESKILQREFVVHEGTLYASQIRNVLSGQDFVPDGNSVEFLFHFTDGSEFSSKGLKVADSKQENGKLSFKFEETQGITVTMTFWHGDDGSTLKKQISFVQTGDKTIDYILLEHIGITNSKAHFSVPTDIKGPELNGYLSALGQPFYIDTLFFGCEFPGTQNIILYGIGQVKYYIGKKINGEYKCPVTVVGGAKSDLLVDVQKAFYDYIESIAAPTTLRLQYNSWYDFMKDITADN
;
A
#
# COMPACT_ATOMS: atom_id res chain seq x y z
N MET A 1 0.08 -22.81 5.90
CA MET A 1 -1.00 -21.82 5.81
C MET A 1 -0.90 -20.90 7.00
N PHE A 2 -0.93 -19.60 6.78
CA PHE A 2 -0.87 -18.55 7.81
C PHE A 2 -2.13 -17.70 7.70
N ARG A 3 -2.63 -17.21 8.83
CA ARG A 3 -3.83 -16.39 8.88
C ARG A 3 -3.62 -15.24 9.86
N LEU A 4 -3.94 -14.04 9.42
CA LEU A 4 -4.00 -12.84 10.25
C LEU A 4 -5.44 -12.34 10.29
N GLU A 5 -5.93 -12.01 11.48
CA GLU A 5 -7.30 -11.58 11.69
C GLU A 5 -7.34 -10.25 12.43
N SER A 6 -8.23 -9.38 11.97
CA SER A 6 -8.72 -8.22 12.71
C SER A 6 -10.20 -8.45 13.09
N LYS A 7 -10.86 -7.48 13.68
CA LYS A 7 -12.30 -7.59 13.99
C LYS A 7 -13.17 -7.77 12.74
N ILE A 8 -12.73 -7.19 11.60
CA ILE A 8 -13.55 -7.14 10.38
C ILE A 8 -12.85 -7.72 9.14
N LEU A 9 -11.54 -7.98 9.21
CA LEU A 9 -10.79 -8.53 8.09
C LEU A 9 -10.00 -9.77 8.50
N GLN A 10 -9.93 -10.72 7.56
CA GLN A 10 -9.05 -11.88 7.64
C GLN A 10 -8.23 -11.93 6.37
N ARG A 11 -6.92 -12.11 6.50
CA ARG A 11 -6.01 -12.30 5.35
C ARG A 11 -5.29 -13.63 5.52
N GLU A 12 -5.33 -14.43 4.47
CA GLU A 12 -4.74 -15.77 4.45
C GLU A 12 -3.59 -15.83 3.47
N PHE A 13 -2.56 -16.59 3.86
CA PHE A 13 -1.37 -16.82 3.08
C PHE A 13 -1.03 -18.29 3.02
N VAL A 14 -0.55 -18.74 1.87
CA VAL A 14 -0.04 -20.07 1.65
C VAL A 14 1.41 -19.97 1.18
N VAL A 15 2.29 -20.74 1.81
CA VAL A 15 3.63 -20.98 1.29
C VAL A 15 3.61 -22.34 0.61
N HIS A 16 3.84 -22.35 -0.70
CA HIS A 16 3.90 -23.54 -1.52
C HIS A 16 5.24 -23.57 -2.24
N GLU A 17 5.99 -24.68 -2.09
CA GLU A 17 7.35 -24.83 -2.63
C GLU A 17 8.29 -23.65 -2.31
N GLY A 18 8.13 -23.08 -1.10
CA GLY A 18 8.88 -21.92 -0.64
C GLY A 18 8.36 -20.57 -1.11
N THR A 19 7.43 -20.50 -2.05
CA THR A 19 6.85 -19.24 -2.56
C THR A 19 5.62 -18.84 -1.75
N LEU A 20 5.52 -17.56 -1.43
CA LEU A 20 4.37 -16.99 -0.71
C LEU A 20 3.29 -16.56 -1.69
N TYR A 21 2.06 -16.94 -1.37
CA TYR A 21 0.85 -16.51 -2.07
C TYR A 21 -0.16 -15.96 -1.06
N ALA A 22 -0.70 -14.76 -1.34
CA ALA A 22 -1.92 -14.31 -0.69
C ALA A 22 -3.09 -15.09 -1.29
N SER A 23 -3.78 -15.88 -0.47
CA SER A 23 -4.88 -16.71 -0.95
C SER A 23 -6.21 -15.97 -0.94
N GLN A 24 -6.44 -15.14 0.09
CA GLN A 24 -7.73 -14.51 0.32
C GLN A 24 -7.64 -13.33 1.27
N ILE A 25 -8.48 -12.32 1.04
CA ILE A 25 -8.85 -11.31 2.02
C ILE A 25 -10.37 -11.41 2.22
N ARG A 26 -10.80 -11.81 3.41
CA ARG A 26 -12.22 -11.89 3.78
C ARG A 26 -12.63 -10.65 4.55
N ASN A 27 -13.67 -9.98 4.10
CA ASN A 27 -14.34 -8.95 4.88
C ASN A 27 -15.50 -9.60 5.66
N VAL A 28 -15.29 -9.77 6.97
CA VAL A 28 -16.27 -10.43 7.85
C VAL A 28 -17.53 -9.58 8.01
N LEU A 29 -17.39 -8.24 7.93
CA LEU A 29 -18.51 -7.31 8.09
C LEU A 29 -19.53 -7.41 6.96
N SER A 30 -19.07 -7.56 5.72
CA SER A 30 -19.94 -7.73 4.54
C SER A 30 -20.16 -9.20 4.16
N GLY A 31 -19.35 -10.11 4.72
CA GLY A 31 -19.33 -11.53 4.34
C GLY A 31 -18.68 -11.81 2.99
N GLN A 32 -18.02 -10.80 2.39
CA GLN A 32 -17.44 -10.90 1.05
C GLN A 32 -15.97 -11.33 1.10
N ASP A 33 -15.62 -12.21 0.17
CA ASP A 33 -14.25 -12.68 -0.03
C ASP A 33 -13.65 -12.02 -1.26
N PHE A 34 -12.47 -11.47 -1.13
CA PHE A 34 -11.63 -11.01 -2.23
C PHE A 34 -10.48 -12.00 -2.41
N VAL A 35 -10.38 -12.57 -3.60
CA VAL A 35 -9.30 -13.49 -3.98
C VAL A 35 -8.39 -12.78 -4.98
N PRO A 36 -7.14 -12.45 -4.59
CA PRO A 36 -6.17 -11.86 -5.52
C PRO A 36 -5.95 -12.77 -6.72
N ASP A 37 -5.93 -12.21 -7.93
CA ASP A 37 -5.68 -13.01 -9.13
C ASP A 37 -4.20 -13.39 -9.29
N GLY A 38 -3.89 -14.22 -10.30
CA GLY A 38 -2.53 -14.71 -10.54
C GLY A 38 -1.49 -13.66 -10.91
N ASN A 39 -1.91 -12.40 -11.15
CA ASN A 39 -1.01 -11.26 -11.40
C ASN A 39 -0.62 -10.54 -10.11
N SER A 40 -1.23 -10.89 -8.99
CA SER A 40 -0.95 -10.29 -7.69
C SER A 40 0.42 -10.69 -7.17
N VAL A 41 1.14 -9.72 -6.62
CA VAL A 41 2.37 -9.92 -5.86
C VAL A 41 2.33 -9.08 -4.59
N GLU A 42 2.99 -9.55 -3.53
CA GLU A 42 3.00 -8.82 -2.27
C GLU A 42 3.88 -7.58 -2.30
N PHE A 43 4.89 -7.57 -3.15
CA PHE A 43 5.73 -6.41 -3.46
C PHE A 43 6.45 -6.61 -4.78
N LEU A 44 6.92 -5.48 -5.35
CA LEU A 44 7.82 -5.46 -6.50
C LEU A 44 8.84 -4.34 -6.33
N PHE A 45 10.11 -4.65 -6.53
CA PHE A 45 11.20 -3.67 -6.62
C PHE A 45 11.54 -3.42 -8.09
N HIS A 46 11.56 -2.16 -8.48
CA HIS A 46 12.00 -1.71 -9.79
C HIS A 46 13.24 -0.84 -9.66
N PHE A 47 14.25 -1.11 -10.46
CA PHE A 47 15.52 -0.39 -10.46
C PHE A 47 15.63 0.56 -11.65
N THR A 48 16.50 1.56 -11.51
CA THR A 48 16.74 2.55 -12.58
C THR A 48 17.37 1.96 -13.84
N ASP A 49 17.95 0.77 -13.75
CA ASP A 49 18.46 0.01 -14.91
C ASP A 49 17.39 -0.79 -15.66
N GLY A 50 16.12 -0.67 -15.24
CA GLY A 50 14.98 -1.38 -15.80
C GLY A 50 14.82 -2.81 -15.31
N SER A 51 15.72 -3.33 -14.48
CA SER A 51 15.55 -4.64 -13.87
C SER A 51 14.53 -4.59 -12.73
N GLU A 52 13.93 -5.74 -12.43
CA GLU A 52 12.95 -5.87 -11.35
C GLU A 52 12.98 -7.24 -10.69
N PHE A 53 12.42 -7.34 -9.50
CA PHE A 53 12.04 -8.59 -8.86
C PHE A 53 10.80 -8.40 -7.99
N SER A 54 10.08 -9.48 -7.71
CA SER A 54 8.87 -9.46 -6.90
C SER A 54 8.80 -10.63 -5.92
N SER A 55 7.86 -10.58 -5.00
CA SER A 55 7.62 -11.68 -4.05
C SER A 55 7.33 -13.01 -4.72
N LYS A 56 6.77 -13.01 -5.93
CA LYS A 56 6.43 -14.23 -6.68
C LYS A 56 7.64 -15.05 -7.13
N GLY A 57 8.77 -14.39 -7.35
CA GLY A 57 10.03 -15.06 -7.74
C GLY A 57 10.93 -15.46 -6.58
N LEU A 58 10.54 -15.16 -5.35
CA LEU A 58 11.39 -15.35 -4.18
C LEU A 58 10.89 -16.47 -3.28
N LYS A 59 11.84 -17.16 -2.65
CA LYS A 59 11.54 -18.12 -1.59
C LYS A 59 11.52 -17.44 -0.23
N VAL A 60 10.60 -17.89 0.60
CA VAL A 60 10.54 -17.52 2.01
C VAL A 60 11.64 -18.27 2.75
N ALA A 61 12.63 -17.55 3.26
CA ALA A 61 13.73 -18.11 4.04
C ALA A 61 13.31 -18.36 5.50
N ASP A 62 12.42 -17.51 6.05
CA ASP A 62 11.90 -17.63 7.41
C ASP A 62 10.50 -17.02 7.52
N SER A 63 9.71 -17.54 8.44
CA SER A 63 8.37 -17.00 8.75
C SER A 63 8.08 -17.10 10.24
N LYS A 64 7.49 -16.04 10.80
CA LYS A 64 7.21 -15.95 12.23
C LYS A 64 5.83 -15.36 12.46
N GLN A 65 5.04 -16.01 13.31
CA GLN A 65 3.75 -15.51 13.76
C GLN A 65 3.73 -15.44 15.28
N GLU A 66 3.79 -14.24 15.83
CA GLU A 66 3.80 -13.99 17.26
C GLU A 66 3.25 -12.60 17.58
N ASN A 67 2.67 -12.45 18.77
CA ASN A 67 2.18 -11.17 19.31
C ASN A 67 1.26 -10.40 18.33
N GLY A 68 0.40 -11.12 17.58
CA GLY A 68 -0.51 -10.52 16.60
C GLY A 68 0.18 -10.02 15.32
N LYS A 69 1.45 -10.35 15.11
CA LYS A 69 2.20 -10.04 13.90
C LYS A 69 2.57 -11.31 13.15
N LEU A 70 2.54 -11.20 11.83
CA LEU A 70 2.96 -12.24 10.90
C LEU A 70 4.07 -11.65 10.01
N SER A 71 5.24 -12.26 10.03
CA SER A 71 6.41 -11.80 9.26
C SER A 71 6.91 -12.90 8.35
N PHE A 72 7.34 -12.49 7.14
CA PHE A 72 8.03 -13.34 6.16
C PHE A 72 9.34 -12.68 5.77
N LYS A 73 10.43 -13.41 5.94
CA LYS A 73 11.75 -13.01 5.43
C LYS A 73 12.03 -13.80 4.16
N PHE A 74 12.43 -13.12 3.11
CA PHE A 74 12.73 -13.73 1.81
C PHE A 74 14.22 -13.98 1.64
N GLU A 75 14.58 -14.94 0.78
CA GLU A 75 15.98 -15.13 0.36
C GLU A 75 16.50 -13.86 -0.32
N GLU A 76 17.80 -13.62 -0.17
CA GLU A 76 18.44 -12.48 -0.81
C GLU A 76 18.34 -12.60 -2.34
N THR A 77 18.06 -11.48 -2.99
CA THR A 77 18.12 -11.34 -4.44
C THR A 77 18.67 -9.97 -4.82
N GLN A 78 19.54 -9.91 -5.81
CA GLN A 78 20.13 -8.67 -6.35
C GLN A 78 20.74 -7.75 -5.26
N GLY A 79 21.30 -8.34 -4.19
CA GLY A 79 21.84 -7.61 -3.05
C GLY A 79 20.79 -6.99 -2.13
N ILE A 80 19.56 -7.48 -2.15
CA ILE A 80 18.46 -7.04 -1.27
C ILE A 80 17.86 -8.23 -0.55
N THR A 81 17.75 -8.12 0.78
CA THR A 81 17.01 -9.05 1.63
C THR A 81 15.75 -8.34 2.12
N VAL A 82 14.57 -8.87 1.77
CA VAL A 82 13.28 -8.28 2.12
C VAL A 82 12.67 -8.99 3.32
N THR A 83 12.10 -8.21 4.23
CA THR A 83 11.21 -8.70 5.29
C THR A 83 9.86 -7.98 5.17
N MET A 84 8.79 -8.73 5.14
CA MET A 84 7.44 -8.22 5.09
C MET A 84 6.71 -8.59 6.37
N THR A 85 6.11 -7.60 7.04
CA THR A 85 5.41 -7.80 8.31
C THR A 85 3.98 -7.29 8.19
N PHE A 86 3.04 -8.09 8.68
CA PHE A 86 1.62 -7.79 8.77
C PHE A 86 1.17 -7.74 10.23
N TRP A 87 0.22 -6.87 10.54
CA TRP A 87 -0.45 -6.79 11.84
C TRP A 87 -1.83 -6.14 11.69
N HIS A 88 -2.67 -6.24 12.68
CA HIS A 88 -3.94 -5.51 12.71
C HIS A 88 -3.74 -4.08 13.25
N GLY A 89 -4.55 -3.13 12.78
CA GLY A 89 -4.57 -1.77 13.34
C GLY A 89 -5.01 -1.76 14.81
N ASP A 90 -4.71 -0.69 15.52
CA ASP A 90 -4.94 -0.60 16.98
C ASP A 90 -6.42 -0.70 17.34
N ASP A 91 -7.31 -0.18 16.50
CA ASP A 91 -8.76 -0.32 16.64
C ASP A 91 -9.29 -1.71 16.24
N GLY A 92 -8.44 -2.53 15.60
CA GLY A 92 -8.75 -3.85 15.08
C GLY A 92 -9.65 -3.84 13.85
N SER A 93 -9.85 -2.70 13.18
CA SER A 93 -10.70 -2.58 11.98
C SER A 93 -9.92 -2.78 10.68
N THR A 94 -8.60 -2.69 10.72
CA THR A 94 -7.73 -2.73 9.55
C THR A 94 -6.64 -3.77 9.68
N LEU A 95 -6.07 -4.17 8.54
CA LEU A 95 -4.82 -4.90 8.43
C LEU A 95 -3.75 -4.00 7.84
N LYS A 96 -2.59 -3.98 8.45
CA LYS A 96 -1.42 -3.19 8.06
C LYS A 96 -0.32 -4.09 7.54
N LYS A 97 0.45 -3.57 6.57
CA LYS A 97 1.65 -4.23 6.04
C LYS A 97 2.79 -3.23 5.96
N GLN A 98 3.98 -3.68 6.35
CA GLN A 98 5.21 -2.93 6.17
C GLN A 98 6.26 -3.82 5.51
N ILE A 99 6.91 -3.28 4.49
CA ILE A 99 8.08 -3.86 3.86
C ILE A 99 9.30 -3.17 4.47
N SER A 100 10.23 -3.96 4.96
CA SER A 100 11.59 -3.52 5.30
C SER A 100 12.60 -4.32 4.49
N PHE A 101 13.74 -3.73 4.22
CA PHE A 101 14.79 -4.43 3.49
C PHE A 101 16.18 -3.96 3.92
N VAL A 102 17.15 -4.83 3.70
CA VAL A 102 18.58 -4.51 3.80
C VAL A 102 19.17 -4.57 2.41
N GLN A 103 19.80 -3.48 1.98
CA GLN A 103 20.51 -3.44 0.71
C GLN A 103 22.02 -3.49 0.93
N THR A 104 22.66 -4.48 0.31
CA THR A 104 24.13 -4.67 0.23
C THR A 104 24.66 -4.47 -1.18
N GLY A 105 23.76 -4.56 -2.18
CA GLY A 105 24.07 -4.37 -3.60
C GLY A 105 24.20 -2.90 -4.00
N ASP A 106 24.59 -2.66 -5.26
CA ASP A 106 24.91 -1.32 -5.78
C ASP A 106 23.81 -0.69 -6.63
N LYS A 107 22.70 -1.39 -6.87
CA LYS A 107 21.62 -0.90 -7.71
C LYS A 107 20.88 0.28 -7.08
N THR A 108 20.46 1.23 -7.91
CA THR A 108 19.59 2.31 -7.51
C THR A 108 18.13 1.87 -7.62
N ILE A 109 17.40 1.90 -6.51
CA ILE A 109 15.96 1.60 -6.50
C ILE A 109 15.22 2.81 -7.04
N ASP A 110 14.46 2.64 -8.12
CA ASP A 110 13.59 3.68 -8.66
C ASP A 110 12.33 3.78 -7.80
N TYR A 111 11.55 2.71 -7.75
CA TYR A 111 10.37 2.62 -6.90
C TYR A 111 10.13 1.20 -6.37
N ILE A 112 9.28 1.13 -5.37
CA ILE A 112 8.74 -0.13 -4.84
C ILE A 112 7.22 -0.09 -4.96
N LEU A 113 6.62 -1.15 -5.52
CA LEU A 113 5.20 -1.40 -5.37
C LEU A 113 5.00 -2.05 -4.00
N LEU A 114 4.37 -1.30 -3.09
CA LEU A 114 4.07 -1.77 -1.74
C LEU A 114 2.82 -2.66 -1.73
N GLU A 115 1.91 -2.42 -2.67
CA GLU A 115 0.77 -3.29 -3.02
C GLU A 115 0.72 -3.42 -4.54
N HIS A 116 0.44 -4.63 -5.02
CA HIS A 116 0.24 -4.95 -6.43
C HIS A 116 -0.81 -6.07 -6.54
N ILE A 117 -2.06 -5.67 -6.72
CA ILE A 117 -3.21 -6.54 -6.54
C ILE A 117 -4.00 -6.60 -7.84
N GLY A 118 -4.05 -7.78 -8.44
CA GLY A 118 -4.91 -8.05 -9.58
C GLY A 118 -6.38 -8.09 -9.17
N ILE A 119 -7.21 -7.39 -9.93
CA ILE A 119 -8.63 -7.13 -9.63
C ILE A 119 -9.54 -7.62 -10.75
N THR A 120 -9.18 -8.69 -11.40
CA THR A 120 -10.03 -9.33 -12.40
C THR A 120 -11.37 -9.71 -11.79
N ASN A 121 -12.46 -9.27 -12.37
CA ASN A 121 -13.85 -9.47 -11.91
C ASN A 121 -14.26 -8.73 -10.62
N SER A 122 -13.45 -7.80 -10.13
CA SER A 122 -13.81 -6.95 -9.00
C SER A 122 -14.23 -5.56 -9.45
N LYS A 123 -15.08 -4.92 -8.65
CA LYS A 123 -15.53 -3.55 -8.87
C LYS A 123 -14.53 -2.59 -8.21
N ALA A 124 -13.87 -1.78 -9.03
CA ALA A 124 -12.83 -0.88 -8.57
C ALA A 124 -13.24 0.58 -8.68
N HIS A 125 -12.93 1.38 -7.66
CA HIS A 125 -13.22 2.80 -7.60
C HIS A 125 -12.05 3.59 -7.02
N PHE A 126 -11.99 4.89 -7.37
CA PHE A 126 -11.10 5.86 -6.73
C PHE A 126 -11.85 6.72 -5.72
N SER A 127 -11.14 7.24 -4.73
CA SER A 127 -11.69 8.14 -3.72
C SER A 127 -12.14 9.47 -4.30
N VAL A 128 -11.46 9.95 -5.34
CA VAL A 128 -11.77 11.20 -6.03
C VAL A 128 -12.02 10.89 -7.49
N PRO A 129 -13.16 11.31 -8.06
CA PRO A 129 -13.35 11.30 -9.51
C PRO A 129 -12.25 12.16 -10.13
N THR A 130 -11.32 11.54 -10.83
CA THR A 130 -10.31 12.29 -11.56
C THR A 130 -10.73 12.36 -13.01
N ASP A 131 -11.00 13.56 -13.51
CA ASP A 131 -11.17 13.83 -14.93
C ASP A 131 -9.83 13.75 -15.70
N ILE A 132 -8.75 13.48 -14.98
CA ILE A 132 -7.42 13.32 -15.55
C ILE A 132 -7.32 11.93 -16.16
N LYS A 133 -7.82 11.82 -17.37
CA LYS A 133 -7.52 10.70 -18.26
C LYS A 133 -6.20 11.03 -18.95
N GLY A 134 -5.10 10.46 -18.46
CA GLY A 134 -3.87 10.46 -19.24
C GLY A 134 -4.08 9.62 -20.51
N PRO A 135 -3.74 10.09 -21.72
CA PRO A 135 -3.89 9.32 -22.95
C PRO A 135 -3.08 8.03 -22.96
N GLU A 136 -2.12 7.90 -22.06
CA GLU A 136 -1.21 6.76 -21.93
C GLU A 136 -1.64 5.75 -20.86
N LEU A 137 -2.67 6.08 -20.06
CA LEU A 137 -3.08 5.27 -18.91
C LEU A 137 -4.51 4.80 -19.12
N ASN A 138 -4.69 3.51 -19.45
CA ASN A 138 -6.00 2.85 -19.41
C ASN A 138 -6.47 2.64 -17.97
N GLY A 139 -6.41 3.70 -17.16
CA GLY A 139 -6.76 3.70 -15.76
C GLY A 139 -6.93 5.12 -15.23
N TYR A 140 -7.28 5.24 -13.96
CA TYR A 140 -7.43 6.50 -13.27
C TYR A 140 -6.26 6.70 -12.31
N LEU A 141 -5.61 7.86 -12.38
CA LEU A 141 -4.67 8.30 -11.36
C LEU A 141 -5.47 8.89 -10.19
N SER A 142 -5.25 8.37 -8.99
CA SER A 142 -5.68 9.07 -7.79
C SER A 142 -4.72 10.21 -7.48
N ALA A 143 -5.17 11.23 -6.74
CA ALA A 143 -4.26 12.19 -6.14
C ALA A 143 -3.28 11.46 -5.20
N LEU A 144 -2.07 12.02 -5.02
CA LEU A 144 -1.07 11.44 -4.12
C LEU A 144 -1.67 11.19 -2.73
N GLY A 145 -1.40 10.03 -2.17
CA GLY A 145 -1.87 9.62 -0.86
C GLY A 145 -3.34 9.22 -0.77
N GLN A 146 -4.13 9.38 -1.84
CA GLN A 146 -5.53 8.95 -1.84
C GLN A 146 -5.64 7.42 -1.92
N PRO A 147 -6.65 6.80 -1.27
CA PRO A 147 -6.87 5.36 -1.38
C PRO A 147 -7.45 4.98 -2.74
N PHE A 148 -7.40 3.69 -3.07
CA PHE A 148 -8.27 3.09 -4.06
C PHE A 148 -9.17 2.04 -3.41
N TYR A 149 -10.28 1.74 -4.04
CA TYR A 149 -11.30 0.85 -3.52
C TYR A 149 -11.52 -0.34 -4.44
N ILE A 150 -11.64 -1.52 -3.85
CA ILE A 150 -11.94 -2.77 -4.56
C ILE A 150 -13.08 -3.46 -3.80
N ASP A 151 -14.24 -3.58 -4.41
CA ASP A 151 -15.45 -4.13 -3.80
C ASP A 151 -15.75 -3.45 -2.45
N THR A 152 -15.69 -4.20 -1.35
CA THR A 152 -15.92 -3.69 0.02
C THR A 152 -14.63 -3.30 0.74
N LEU A 153 -13.50 -3.25 0.04
CA LEU A 153 -12.19 -2.98 0.63
C LEU A 153 -11.65 -1.61 0.19
N PHE A 154 -10.96 -0.93 1.09
CA PHE A 154 -10.08 0.17 0.73
C PHE A 154 -8.62 -0.24 0.91
N PHE A 155 -7.77 0.31 0.06
CA PHE A 155 -6.31 0.18 0.11
C PHE A 155 -5.68 1.56 0.15
N GLY A 156 -4.79 1.78 1.10
CA GLY A 156 -4.12 3.06 1.29
C GLY A 156 -2.71 2.91 1.82
N CYS A 157 -2.09 4.05 2.08
CA CYS A 157 -0.76 4.12 2.68
C CYS A 157 -0.73 5.25 3.72
N GLU A 158 -0.08 5.04 4.84
CA GLU A 158 0.10 6.05 5.90
C GLU A 158 1.14 7.14 5.55
N PHE A 159 1.53 7.19 4.28
CA PHE A 159 2.42 8.21 3.75
C PHE A 159 1.79 8.88 2.52
N PRO A 160 1.56 10.20 2.56
CA PRO A 160 0.82 10.90 1.50
C PRO A 160 1.59 11.01 0.18
N GLY A 161 2.88 10.74 0.16
CA GLY A 161 3.71 10.81 -1.03
C GLY A 161 3.67 9.56 -1.92
N THR A 162 2.80 8.58 -1.65
CA THR A 162 2.63 7.42 -2.53
C THR A 162 1.70 7.71 -3.69
N GLN A 163 1.99 7.14 -4.85
CA GLN A 163 1.10 7.13 -5.99
C GLN A 163 0.24 5.87 -5.95
N ASN A 164 -1.06 6.05 -5.72
CA ASN A 164 -2.01 4.94 -5.65
C ASN A 164 -2.86 4.95 -6.93
N ILE A 165 -2.77 3.88 -7.71
CA ILE A 165 -3.38 3.81 -9.04
C ILE A 165 -4.04 2.46 -9.27
N ILE A 166 -5.01 2.44 -10.20
CA ILE A 166 -5.51 1.21 -10.80
C ILE A 166 -5.20 1.29 -12.30
N LEU A 167 -4.36 0.39 -12.77
CA LEU A 167 -3.95 0.29 -14.17
C LEU A 167 -4.16 -1.13 -14.69
N TYR A 168 -4.81 -1.26 -15.86
CA TYR A 168 -5.00 -2.55 -16.53
C TYR A 168 -5.55 -3.67 -15.63
N GLY A 169 -6.47 -3.32 -14.74
CA GLY A 169 -7.03 -4.27 -13.78
C GLY A 169 -6.11 -4.64 -12.62
N ILE A 170 -5.15 -3.79 -12.29
CA ILE A 170 -4.22 -3.97 -11.19
C ILE A 170 -4.22 -2.74 -10.29
N GLY A 171 -4.56 -2.93 -9.01
CA GLY A 171 -4.41 -1.90 -7.96
C GLY A 171 -2.98 -1.86 -7.44
N GLN A 172 -2.38 -0.68 -7.39
CA GLN A 172 -0.99 -0.49 -7.00
C GLN A 172 -0.84 0.65 -5.99
N VAL A 173 0.00 0.42 -4.97
CA VAL A 173 0.54 1.47 -4.11
C VAL A 173 2.03 1.60 -4.43
N LYS A 174 2.41 2.66 -5.13
CA LYS A 174 3.76 2.91 -5.60
C LYS A 174 4.47 3.94 -4.73
N TYR A 175 5.65 3.57 -4.25
CA TYR A 175 6.52 4.42 -3.45
C TYR A 175 7.84 4.65 -4.16
N TYR A 176 8.13 5.91 -4.51
CA TYR A 176 9.37 6.29 -5.17
C TYR A 176 10.50 6.50 -4.16
N ILE A 177 11.63 5.87 -4.41
CA ILE A 177 12.87 6.02 -3.61
C ILE A 177 13.90 6.84 -4.38
N GLY A 178 14.14 6.53 -5.65
CA GLY A 178 15.02 7.26 -6.55
C GLY A 178 16.51 7.26 -6.13
N LYS A 179 16.93 6.34 -5.26
CA LYS A 179 18.31 6.28 -4.75
C LYS A 179 18.73 4.88 -4.32
N LYS A 180 20.04 4.67 -4.23
CA LYS A 180 20.63 3.53 -3.51
C LYS A 180 20.43 3.71 -2.01
N ILE A 181 20.05 2.63 -1.34
CA ILE A 181 19.97 2.58 0.12
C ILE A 181 21.25 1.91 0.66
N ASN A 182 21.80 2.45 1.71
CA ASN A 182 22.94 1.84 2.40
C ASN A 182 22.45 1.22 3.72
N GLY A 183 22.31 -0.10 3.76
CA GLY A 183 21.86 -0.83 4.94
C GLY A 183 20.35 -1.01 5.02
N GLU A 184 19.79 -0.91 6.23
CA GLU A 184 18.38 -1.16 6.50
C GLU A 184 17.49 0.03 6.10
N TYR A 185 16.34 -0.27 5.51
CA TYR A 185 15.29 0.70 5.17
C TYR A 185 13.91 0.14 5.49
N LYS A 186 13.03 1.00 6.01
CA LYS A 186 11.62 0.66 6.25
C LYS A 186 10.73 1.51 5.35
N CYS A 187 9.96 0.84 4.50
CA CYS A 187 8.97 1.49 3.66
C CYS A 187 7.80 2.03 4.49
N PRO A 188 7.01 2.96 3.93
CA PRO A 188 5.74 3.34 4.51
C PRO A 188 4.81 2.16 4.74
N VAL A 189 3.93 2.29 5.72
CA VAL A 189 2.93 1.28 6.06
C VAL A 189 1.77 1.36 5.08
N THR A 190 1.40 0.25 4.46
CA THR A 190 0.15 0.14 3.72
C THR A 190 -0.95 -0.40 4.62
N VAL A 191 -2.19 -0.06 4.30
CA VAL A 191 -3.37 -0.41 5.07
C VAL A 191 -4.47 -0.94 4.17
N VAL A 192 -5.16 -1.97 4.63
CA VAL A 192 -6.39 -2.51 4.05
C VAL A 192 -7.46 -2.44 5.11
N GLY A 193 -8.62 -1.86 4.77
CA GLY A 193 -9.78 -1.86 5.64
C GLY A 193 -11.02 -2.33 4.90
N GLY A 194 -12.08 -2.64 5.65
CA GLY A 194 -13.31 -3.20 5.11
C GLY A 194 -14.53 -2.34 5.41
N ALA A 195 -15.48 -2.31 4.48
CA ALA A 195 -16.77 -1.65 4.60
C ALA A 195 -17.91 -2.67 4.69
N LYS A 196 -19.08 -2.22 5.14
CA LYS A 196 -20.29 -3.07 5.27
C LYS A 196 -20.91 -3.47 3.92
N SER A 197 -20.64 -2.69 2.86
CA SER A 197 -21.15 -2.95 1.51
C SER A 197 -20.16 -2.41 0.45
N ASP A 198 -20.41 -2.74 -0.82
CA ASP A 198 -19.65 -2.28 -1.98
C ASP A 198 -20.14 -0.91 -2.53
N LEU A 199 -21.05 -0.26 -1.83
CA LEU A 199 -21.44 1.10 -2.16
C LEU A 199 -20.26 2.04 -1.89
N LEU A 200 -19.93 2.89 -2.86
CA LEU A 200 -18.79 3.81 -2.76
C LEU A 200 -18.84 4.65 -1.48
N VAL A 201 -20.01 5.13 -1.07
CA VAL A 201 -20.18 5.91 0.16
C VAL A 201 -19.81 5.14 1.42
N ASP A 202 -20.11 3.83 1.46
CA ASP A 202 -19.78 2.99 2.61
C ASP A 202 -18.28 2.69 2.68
N VAL A 203 -17.63 2.47 1.53
CA VAL A 203 -16.18 2.22 1.48
C VAL A 203 -15.40 3.50 1.77
N GLN A 204 -15.85 4.66 1.25
CA GLN A 204 -15.29 5.96 1.59
C GLN A 204 -15.43 6.26 3.09
N LYS A 205 -16.62 6.00 3.65
CA LYS A 205 -16.82 6.19 5.09
C LYS A 205 -15.85 5.34 5.92
N ALA A 206 -15.69 4.07 5.59
CA ALA A 206 -14.76 3.18 6.29
C ALA A 206 -13.31 3.71 6.23
N PHE A 207 -12.90 4.28 5.09
CA PHE A 207 -11.61 4.92 4.96
C PHE A 207 -11.50 6.19 5.80
N TYR A 208 -12.51 7.06 5.79
CA TYR A 208 -12.50 8.29 6.61
C TYR A 208 -12.53 7.98 8.11
N ASP A 209 -13.29 6.98 8.55
CA ASP A 209 -13.29 6.52 9.95
C ASP A 209 -11.87 6.06 10.36
N TYR A 210 -11.16 5.36 9.45
CA TYR A 210 -9.77 4.99 9.67
C TYR A 210 -8.85 6.21 9.77
N ILE A 211 -8.94 7.16 8.83
CA ILE A 211 -8.14 8.40 8.88
C ILE A 211 -8.39 9.18 10.17
N GLU A 212 -9.65 9.29 10.60
CA GLU A 212 -10.00 9.96 11.85
C GLU A 212 -9.36 9.27 13.05
N SER A 213 -9.29 7.92 13.04
CA SER A 213 -8.70 7.15 14.14
C SER A 213 -7.18 7.33 14.29
N ILE A 214 -6.48 7.71 13.22
CA ILE A 214 -5.02 7.93 13.23
C ILE A 214 -4.62 9.40 13.12
N ALA A 215 -5.58 10.30 12.87
CA ALA A 215 -5.31 11.73 12.71
C ALA A 215 -4.80 12.34 14.01
N ALA A 216 -3.73 13.13 13.92
CA ALA A 216 -3.28 13.94 15.04
C ALA A 216 -4.31 15.04 15.33
N PRO A 217 -4.56 15.39 16.62
CA PRO A 217 -5.41 16.51 16.96
C PRO A 217 -4.95 17.78 16.25
N THR A 218 -5.87 18.43 15.54
CA THR A 218 -5.57 19.68 14.85
C THR A 218 -5.83 20.87 15.76
N THR A 219 -4.91 21.82 15.79
CA THR A 219 -5.12 23.12 16.42
C THR A 219 -5.26 24.19 15.34
N LEU A 220 -6.21 25.09 15.52
CA LEU A 220 -6.33 26.23 14.61
C LEU A 220 -5.04 27.04 14.66
N ARG A 221 -4.42 27.24 13.48
CA ARG A 221 -3.26 28.12 13.33
C ARG A 221 -3.62 29.21 12.33
N LEU A 222 -3.36 30.43 12.72
CA LEU A 222 -3.38 31.54 11.76
C LEU A 222 -2.09 31.47 10.95
N GLN A 223 -2.25 31.47 9.62
CA GLN A 223 -1.13 31.48 8.70
C GLN A 223 -1.28 32.68 7.75
N TYR A 224 -0.25 33.49 7.70
CA TYR A 224 -0.13 34.55 6.68
C TYR A 224 0.42 33.92 5.39
N ASN A 225 -0.27 34.13 4.29
CA ASN A 225 0.20 33.70 2.99
C ASN A 225 0.69 34.93 2.20
N SER A 226 2.00 35.16 2.27
CA SER A 226 2.65 36.28 1.61
C SER A 226 2.60 36.24 0.07
N TRP A 227 2.26 35.08 -0.52
CA TRP A 227 2.17 34.96 -1.98
C TRP A 227 1.16 35.91 -2.61
N TYR A 228 0.03 36.14 -1.94
CA TYR A 228 -0.99 37.06 -2.47
C TYR A 228 -0.59 38.53 -2.39
N ASP A 229 0.31 38.90 -1.47
CA ASP A 229 0.77 40.29 -1.31
C ASP A 229 2.05 40.57 -2.06
N PHE A 230 3.02 39.66 -2.00
CA PHE A 230 4.39 39.90 -2.47
C PHE A 230 4.84 38.95 -3.58
N MET A 231 4.08 37.87 -3.85
CA MET A 231 4.46 36.82 -4.80
C MET A 231 5.89 36.28 -4.52
N LYS A 232 6.80 36.43 -5.48
CA LYS A 232 8.20 36.06 -5.37
C LYS A 232 9.12 37.16 -4.82
N ASP A 233 8.58 38.34 -4.58
CA ASP A 233 9.38 39.52 -4.20
C ASP A 233 9.40 39.72 -2.67
N ILE A 234 9.33 38.59 -1.90
CA ILE A 234 9.45 38.62 -0.45
C ILE A 234 10.89 38.93 -0.06
N THR A 235 11.06 39.92 0.79
CA THR A 235 12.34 40.31 1.40
C THR A 235 12.24 40.28 2.92
N ALA A 236 13.35 40.48 3.62
CA ALA A 236 13.35 40.60 5.07
C ALA A 236 12.65 41.87 5.59
N ASP A 237 12.40 42.86 4.70
CA ASP A 237 11.86 44.16 5.05
C ASP A 237 10.34 44.28 4.79
N ASN A 238 9.71 43.24 4.23
CA ASN A 238 8.26 43.23 3.96
C ASN A 238 7.55 41.95 4.34
#